data_dcbcb782651fa9358c9ad7faf98c4a39
#
_entry.id   dcbcb782651fa9358c9ad7faf98c4a39
#
_cell.length_a   1.000
_cell.length_b   1.000
_cell.length_c   1.000
_cell.angle_alpha   90.00
_cell.angle_beta   90.00
_cell.angle_gamma   90.00
#
_symmetry.space_group_name_H-M   'P 1'
#
loop_
_entity.id
_entity.type
_entity.pdbx_description
1 polymer ?
#
loop_
_entity_poly.entity_id
_entity_poly.type
_entity_poly.pdbx_seq_one_letter_code
_entity_poly.pdbx_strand_id
1 'polypeptide(L)'
;MNPVLLGSAAALCLGTLDFAAGKTSRSIGSIRVVAAVTLFGLVLVTLSLFAFSEMPVITRADIYWPLIAGVGLALSTLCLFAAIALGPVSLAVPVAMSYPATIVLLGIFTDHIPTPLQFLFIAAVLGGALIVAIAETEGPTSAHGMPGPRWRTIVYALLAHAIFIVTILTGQKAAVLFDELQSVWISRLAGSALMLPLLLIKREPVQPQLRFLPVLFLMGLLDVVAITLLFAAGKSDQPELAAVCATASGAITIVLARIFLKEKIVYLRWIGIALTFLGVAALSAVK
;
A
#
# COMPACT_ATOMS: atom_id res chain seq x y z
N MET A 1 6.69 9.12 -17.95
CA MET A 1 6.99 7.81 -17.26
C MET A 1 5.82 6.87 -17.50
N ASN A 2 6.05 5.54 -17.63
CA ASN A 2 4.94 4.60 -17.85
C ASN A 2 4.27 4.25 -16.50
N PRO A 3 3.03 4.69 -16.26
CA PRO A 3 2.35 4.48 -14.97
C PRO A 3 2.08 3.00 -14.67
N VAL A 4 1.88 2.17 -15.71
CA VAL A 4 1.66 0.74 -15.55
C VAL A 4 2.90 0.04 -15.01
N LEU A 5 4.09 0.39 -15.51
CA LEU A 5 5.37 -0.14 -15.00
C LEU A 5 5.61 0.28 -13.56
N LEU A 6 5.35 1.56 -13.23
CA LEU A 6 5.50 2.08 -11.87
C LEU A 6 4.56 1.36 -10.90
N GLY A 7 3.28 1.23 -11.27
CA GLY A 7 2.29 0.52 -10.48
C GLY A 7 2.58 -0.97 -10.32
N SER A 8 3.06 -1.64 -11.37
CA SER A 8 3.42 -3.07 -11.31
C SER A 8 4.62 -3.32 -10.41
N ALA A 9 5.66 -2.46 -10.48
CA ALA A 9 6.80 -2.54 -9.58
C ALA A 9 6.40 -2.24 -8.13
N ALA A 10 5.55 -1.24 -7.92
CA ALA A 10 4.97 -0.96 -6.60
C ALA A 10 4.16 -2.16 -6.07
N ALA A 11 3.41 -2.87 -6.93
CA ALA A 11 2.66 -4.07 -6.54
C ALA A 11 3.56 -5.18 -6.00
N LEU A 12 4.72 -5.41 -6.60
CA LEU A 12 5.70 -6.39 -6.12
C LEU A 12 6.18 -6.03 -4.71
N CYS A 13 6.52 -4.77 -4.51
CA CYS A 13 6.99 -4.27 -3.22
C CYS A 13 5.87 -4.36 -2.15
N LEU A 14 4.67 -3.85 -2.45
CA LEU A 14 3.53 -3.87 -1.53
C LEU A 14 3.09 -5.30 -1.21
N GLY A 15 3.00 -6.18 -2.21
CA GLY A 15 2.60 -7.57 -1.99
C GLY A 15 3.55 -8.34 -1.07
N THR A 16 4.85 -8.10 -1.22
CA THR A 16 5.88 -8.67 -0.35
C THR A 16 5.81 -8.07 1.06
N LEU A 17 5.60 -6.76 1.16
CA LEU A 17 5.41 -6.03 2.42
C LEU A 17 4.18 -6.54 3.17
N ASP A 18 3.03 -6.65 2.51
CA ASP A 18 1.77 -7.10 3.12
C ASP A 18 1.86 -8.54 3.62
N PHE A 19 2.56 -9.42 2.86
CA PHE A 19 2.87 -10.77 3.31
C PHE A 19 3.68 -10.77 4.61
N ALA A 20 4.74 -9.96 4.69
CA ALA A 20 5.55 -9.81 5.89
C ALA A 20 4.76 -9.20 7.05
N ALA A 21 3.92 -8.19 6.77
CA ALA A 21 3.09 -7.48 7.74
C ALA A 21 2.07 -8.41 8.42
N GLY A 22 1.49 -9.35 7.68
CA GLY A 22 0.52 -10.31 8.22
C GLY A 22 1.05 -11.12 9.39
N LYS A 23 2.32 -11.52 9.36
CA LYS A 23 2.98 -12.26 10.46
C LYS A 23 3.51 -11.31 11.54
N THR A 24 4.15 -10.22 11.12
CA THR A 24 4.87 -9.32 12.02
C THR A 24 3.91 -8.51 12.91
N SER A 25 2.81 -7.98 12.34
CA SER A 25 1.82 -7.20 13.09
C SER A 25 1.09 -8.02 14.14
N ARG A 26 0.84 -9.32 13.88
CA ARG A 26 0.28 -10.23 14.87
C ARG A 26 1.26 -10.56 16.01
N SER A 27 2.56 -10.51 15.73
CA SER A 27 3.59 -10.89 16.72
C SER A 27 3.97 -9.75 17.64
N ILE A 28 4.10 -8.52 17.12
CA ILE A 28 4.62 -7.38 17.89
C ILE A 28 3.67 -6.18 17.93
N GLY A 29 2.49 -6.28 17.31
CA GLY A 29 1.48 -5.23 17.27
C GLY A 29 1.65 -4.26 16.10
N SER A 30 0.51 -3.82 15.53
CA SER A 30 0.48 -2.99 14.32
C SER A 30 1.17 -1.63 14.50
N ILE A 31 1.00 -0.98 15.67
CA ILE A 31 1.61 0.33 15.95
C ILE A 31 3.14 0.26 15.87
N ARG A 32 3.75 -0.76 16.48
CA ARG A 32 5.21 -0.96 16.45
C ARG A 32 5.73 -1.22 15.04
N VAL A 33 5.00 -2.05 14.29
CA VAL A 33 5.39 -2.38 12.90
C VAL A 33 5.35 -1.13 12.05
N VAL A 34 4.25 -0.36 12.07
CA VAL A 34 4.11 0.86 11.28
C VAL A 34 5.17 1.90 11.68
N ALA A 35 5.38 2.12 12.98
CA ALA A 35 6.40 3.05 13.44
C ALA A 35 7.81 2.63 12.98
N ALA A 36 8.16 1.34 13.09
CA ALA A 36 9.46 0.85 12.64
C ALA A 36 9.62 0.98 11.11
N VAL A 37 8.62 0.58 10.33
CA VAL A 37 8.61 0.71 8.87
C VAL A 37 8.77 2.18 8.44
N THR A 38 8.04 3.09 9.08
CA THR A 38 8.12 4.52 8.79
C THR A 38 9.49 5.11 9.14
N LEU A 39 10.08 4.72 10.29
CA LEU A 39 11.40 5.19 10.73
C LEU A 39 12.53 4.62 9.83
N PHE A 40 12.51 3.31 9.54
CA PHE A 40 13.48 2.74 8.60
C PHE A 40 13.32 3.36 7.21
N GLY A 41 12.09 3.59 6.77
CA GLY A 41 11.80 4.30 5.53
C GLY A 41 12.36 5.72 5.53
N LEU A 42 12.22 6.47 6.64
CA LEU A 42 12.80 7.81 6.78
C LEU A 42 14.33 7.78 6.65
N VAL A 43 15.00 6.86 7.33
CA VAL A 43 16.46 6.70 7.23
C VAL A 43 16.88 6.40 5.79
N LEU A 44 16.22 5.44 5.15
CA LEU A 44 16.54 5.02 3.78
C LEU A 44 16.34 6.15 2.77
N VAL A 45 15.21 6.86 2.82
CA VAL A 45 14.96 7.97 1.88
C VAL A 45 15.89 9.16 2.17
N THR A 46 16.29 9.39 3.44
CA THR A 46 17.27 10.41 3.77
C THR A 46 18.63 10.09 3.13
N LEU A 47 19.08 8.84 3.23
CA LEU A 47 20.31 8.40 2.57
C LEU A 47 20.22 8.53 1.04
N SER A 48 19.06 8.19 0.46
CA SER A 48 18.82 8.33 -0.98
C SER A 48 18.83 9.79 -1.43
N LEU A 49 18.27 10.72 -0.64
CA LEU A 49 18.33 12.15 -0.94
C LEU A 49 19.77 12.66 -0.98
N PHE A 50 20.58 12.32 0.02
CA PHE A 50 21.98 12.74 0.01
C PHE A 50 22.79 12.18 -1.17
N ALA A 51 22.39 11.01 -1.71
CA ALA A 51 23.08 10.37 -2.80
C ALA A 51 22.62 10.84 -4.19
N PHE A 52 21.35 11.18 -4.36
CA PHE A 52 20.72 11.32 -5.68
C PHE A 52 19.90 12.59 -5.90
N SER A 53 19.66 13.40 -4.88
CA SER A 53 18.78 14.57 -4.98
C SER A 53 19.25 15.71 -4.06
N GLU A 54 18.66 16.89 -4.26
CA GLU A 54 18.87 18.03 -3.35
C GLU A 54 17.86 18.01 -2.21
N MET A 55 18.25 18.60 -1.06
CA MET A 55 17.34 18.74 0.08
C MET A 55 16.17 19.66 -0.27
N PRO A 56 14.93 19.32 0.11
CA PRO A 56 13.76 20.14 -0.20
C PRO A 56 13.78 21.46 0.56
N VAL A 57 13.32 22.51 -0.11
CA VAL A 57 13.12 23.83 0.52
C VAL A 57 11.82 23.80 1.34
N ILE A 58 11.96 23.68 2.66
CA ILE A 58 10.83 23.49 3.59
C ILE A 58 9.93 24.73 3.71
N THR A 59 10.40 25.90 3.30
CA THR A 59 9.65 27.17 3.38
C THR A 59 8.61 27.37 2.28
N ARG A 60 8.45 26.41 1.34
CA ARG A 60 7.46 26.50 0.27
C ARG A 60 6.04 26.41 0.80
N ALA A 61 5.15 27.24 0.27
CA ALA A 61 3.72 27.23 0.63
C ALA A 61 3.05 25.87 0.39
N ASP A 62 3.53 25.11 -0.60
CA ASP A 62 2.95 23.83 -1.03
C ASP A 62 3.33 22.62 -0.17
N ILE A 63 4.11 22.83 0.91
CA ILE A 63 4.58 21.74 1.79
C ILE A 63 3.44 20.94 2.44
N TYR A 64 2.26 21.49 2.51
CA TYR A 64 1.09 20.79 3.07
C TYR A 64 0.70 19.54 2.28
N TRP A 65 1.00 19.48 0.97
CA TRP A 65 0.70 18.29 0.16
C TRP A 65 1.45 17.05 0.65
N PRO A 66 2.79 17.05 0.72
CA PRO A 66 3.52 15.89 1.25
C PRO A 66 3.29 15.66 2.75
N LEU A 67 2.96 16.69 3.54
CA LEU A 67 2.61 16.51 4.95
C LEU A 67 1.29 15.73 5.11
N ILE A 68 0.23 16.11 4.35
CA ILE A 68 -1.04 15.38 4.35
C ILE A 68 -0.82 13.94 3.86
N ALA A 69 -0.05 13.75 2.78
CA ALA A 69 0.29 12.43 2.28
C ALA A 69 0.99 11.56 3.35
N GLY A 70 1.91 12.15 4.12
CA GLY A 70 2.66 11.44 5.15
C GLY A 70 1.83 11.03 6.36
N VAL A 71 1.01 11.95 6.88
CA VAL A 71 0.05 11.64 7.94
C VAL A 71 -0.95 10.59 7.46
N GLY A 72 -1.49 10.77 6.26
CA GLY A 72 -2.41 9.82 5.64
C GLY A 72 -1.79 8.44 5.46
N LEU A 73 -0.54 8.36 4.98
CA LEU A 73 0.17 7.10 4.81
C LEU A 73 0.33 6.34 6.13
N ALA A 74 0.76 7.02 7.18
CA ALA A 74 0.93 6.39 8.48
C ALA A 74 -0.40 5.91 9.06
N LEU A 75 -1.48 6.71 8.94
CA LEU A 75 -2.81 6.34 9.44
C LEU A 75 -3.45 5.23 8.61
N SER A 76 -3.38 5.29 7.28
CA SER A 76 -3.94 4.26 6.41
C SER A 76 -3.25 2.90 6.62
N THR A 77 -1.91 2.90 6.71
CA THR A 77 -1.14 1.68 7.00
C THR A 77 -1.46 1.13 8.39
N LEU A 78 -1.61 2.01 9.39
CA LEU A 78 -2.01 1.59 10.75
C LEU A 78 -3.41 0.96 10.74
N CYS A 79 -4.37 1.58 10.05
CA CYS A 79 -5.71 1.03 9.91
C CYS A 79 -5.71 -0.31 9.17
N LEU A 80 -4.96 -0.44 8.06
CA LEU A 80 -4.83 -1.68 7.31
C LEU A 80 -4.24 -2.80 8.17
N PHE A 81 -3.12 -2.54 8.85
CA PHE A 81 -2.47 -3.55 9.69
C PHE A 81 -3.30 -3.91 10.92
N ALA A 82 -4.06 -2.94 11.47
CA ALA A 82 -5.03 -3.22 12.52
C ALA A 82 -6.19 -4.10 11.99
N ALA A 83 -6.73 -3.82 10.80
CA ALA A 83 -7.76 -4.64 10.17
C ALA A 83 -7.27 -6.09 9.96
N ILE A 84 -6.06 -6.27 9.42
CA ILE A 84 -5.44 -7.59 9.19
C ILE A 84 -5.17 -8.33 10.51
N ALA A 85 -4.85 -7.61 11.58
CA ALA A 85 -4.62 -8.21 12.90
C ALA A 85 -5.91 -8.64 13.59
N LEU A 86 -7.01 -7.88 13.41
CA LEU A 86 -8.30 -8.09 14.07
C LEU A 86 -9.19 -9.14 13.39
N GLY A 87 -9.04 -9.34 12.08
CA GLY A 87 -9.97 -10.18 11.33
C GLY A 87 -9.31 -11.07 10.28
N PRO A 88 -10.14 -11.82 9.54
CA PRO A 88 -9.62 -12.60 8.43
C PRO A 88 -9.07 -11.66 7.36
N VAL A 89 -7.87 -11.95 6.90
CA VAL A 89 -7.19 -11.19 5.83
C VAL A 89 -8.05 -11.14 4.56
N SER A 90 -8.81 -12.22 4.31
CA SER A 90 -9.76 -12.33 3.20
C SER A 90 -10.91 -11.32 3.22
N LEU A 91 -11.18 -10.68 4.37
CA LEU A 91 -12.18 -9.63 4.50
C LEU A 91 -11.53 -8.23 4.48
N ALA A 92 -10.41 -8.06 5.19
CA ALA A 92 -9.76 -6.76 5.35
C ALA A 92 -9.12 -6.25 4.06
N VAL A 93 -8.36 -7.12 3.38
CA VAL A 93 -7.57 -6.75 2.20
C VAL A 93 -8.43 -6.33 1.01
N PRO A 94 -9.53 -7.05 0.64
CA PRO A 94 -10.38 -6.63 -0.47
C PRO A 94 -10.97 -5.24 -0.30
N VAL A 95 -11.49 -4.98 0.88
CA VAL A 95 -12.12 -3.69 1.19
C VAL A 95 -11.08 -2.57 1.12
N ALA A 96 -9.91 -2.76 1.74
CA ALA A 96 -8.84 -1.77 1.70
C ALA A 96 -8.27 -1.58 0.28
N MET A 97 -8.08 -2.67 -0.48
CA MET A 97 -7.48 -2.63 -1.82
C MET A 97 -8.45 -2.23 -2.93
N SER A 98 -9.71 -1.92 -2.63
CA SER A 98 -10.66 -1.38 -3.61
C SER A 98 -10.44 0.11 -3.95
N TYR A 99 -9.50 0.80 -3.26
CA TYR A 99 -9.20 2.22 -3.45
C TYR A 99 -8.91 2.64 -4.92
N PRO A 100 -8.30 1.82 -5.79
CA PRO A 100 -8.05 2.23 -7.17
C PRO A 100 -9.32 2.40 -7.99
N ALA A 101 -10.38 1.63 -7.69
CA ALA A 101 -11.67 1.83 -8.33
C ALA A 101 -12.21 3.25 -8.05
N THR A 102 -12.06 3.72 -6.80
CA THR A 102 -12.46 5.08 -6.42
C THR A 102 -11.55 6.14 -7.08
N ILE A 103 -10.24 5.89 -7.19
CA ILE A 103 -9.31 6.81 -7.87
C ILE A 103 -9.67 6.93 -9.36
N VAL A 104 -9.95 5.82 -10.05
CA VAL A 104 -10.39 5.84 -11.45
C VAL A 104 -11.70 6.61 -11.60
N LEU A 105 -12.67 6.39 -10.72
CA LEU A 105 -13.94 7.14 -10.72
C LEU A 105 -13.70 8.63 -10.50
N LEU A 106 -12.80 9.03 -9.62
CA LEU A 106 -12.42 10.44 -9.43
C LEU A 106 -11.70 11.00 -10.66
N GLY A 107 -10.87 10.21 -11.33
CA GLY A 107 -10.18 10.59 -12.58
C GLY A 107 -11.14 11.00 -13.70
N ILE A 108 -12.31 10.36 -13.79
CA ILE A 108 -13.35 10.72 -14.76
C ILE A 108 -13.84 12.18 -14.59
N PHE A 109 -13.85 12.68 -13.36
CA PHE A 109 -14.23 14.06 -13.05
C PHE A 109 -13.11 15.08 -13.30
N THR A 110 -11.89 14.64 -13.61
CA THR A 110 -10.70 15.48 -13.84
C THR A 110 -10.18 15.41 -15.28
N ASP A 111 -11.07 15.10 -16.25
CA ASP A 111 -10.79 14.99 -17.70
C ASP A 111 -9.81 13.86 -18.11
N HIS A 112 -9.49 12.94 -17.19
CA HIS A 112 -8.71 11.74 -17.48
C HIS A 112 -9.65 10.55 -17.75
N ILE A 113 -10.34 10.58 -18.88
CA ILE A 113 -11.30 9.53 -19.26
C ILE A 113 -10.53 8.38 -19.91
N PRO A 114 -10.46 7.19 -19.29
CA PRO A 114 -9.84 6.03 -19.89
C PRO A 114 -10.54 5.64 -21.19
N THR A 115 -9.79 5.15 -22.18
CA THR A 115 -10.40 4.61 -23.40
C THR A 115 -11.28 3.39 -23.08
N PRO A 116 -12.26 3.04 -23.96
CA PRO A 116 -13.10 1.87 -23.73
C PRO A 116 -12.31 0.57 -23.51
N LEU A 117 -11.16 0.43 -24.16
CA LEU A 117 -10.27 -0.71 -24.05
C LEU A 117 -9.54 -0.71 -22.69
N GLN A 118 -9.10 0.47 -22.23
CA GLN A 118 -8.52 0.63 -20.90
C GLN A 118 -9.55 0.33 -19.81
N PHE A 119 -10.82 0.76 -19.96
CA PHE A 119 -11.90 0.41 -19.04
C PHE A 119 -12.09 -1.10 -18.92
N LEU A 120 -12.04 -1.84 -20.02
CA LEU A 120 -12.14 -3.30 -20.01
C LEU A 120 -11.00 -3.92 -19.19
N PHE A 121 -9.78 -3.47 -19.38
CA PHE A 121 -8.63 -4.02 -18.66
C PHE A 121 -8.59 -3.57 -17.19
N ILE A 122 -9.00 -2.34 -16.88
CA ILE A 122 -9.21 -1.89 -15.50
C ILE A 122 -10.24 -2.77 -14.80
N ALA A 123 -11.37 -3.04 -15.45
CA ALA A 123 -12.40 -3.93 -14.92
C ALA A 123 -11.88 -5.37 -14.71
N ALA A 124 -11.01 -5.87 -15.61
CA ALA A 124 -10.37 -7.16 -15.45
C ALA A 124 -9.42 -7.19 -14.23
N VAL A 125 -8.59 -6.16 -14.04
CA VAL A 125 -7.68 -6.05 -12.89
C VAL A 125 -8.46 -6.00 -11.58
N LEU A 126 -9.44 -5.09 -11.49
CA LEU A 126 -10.24 -4.90 -10.28
C LEU A 126 -11.14 -6.10 -10.00
N GLY A 127 -11.77 -6.67 -11.04
CA GLY A 127 -12.58 -7.88 -10.94
C GLY A 127 -11.74 -9.09 -10.51
N GLY A 128 -10.54 -9.26 -11.08
CA GLY A 128 -9.59 -10.28 -10.67
C GLY A 128 -9.17 -10.13 -9.20
N ALA A 129 -8.81 -8.93 -8.78
CA ALA A 129 -8.49 -8.62 -7.39
C ALA A 129 -9.67 -8.92 -6.45
N LEU A 130 -10.90 -8.56 -6.85
CA LEU A 130 -12.10 -8.86 -6.09
C LEU A 130 -12.34 -10.38 -5.97
N ILE A 131 -12.19 -11.14 -7.06
CA ILE A 131 -12.30 -12.61 -7.03
C ILE A 131 -11.28 -13.21 -6.07
N VAL A 132 -10.02 -12.78 -6.13
CA VAL A 132 -8.96 -13.20 -5.20
C VAL A 132 -9.37 -12.99 -3.76
N ALA A 133 -10.05 -11.91 -3.53
CA ALA A 133 -10.43 -11.38 -2.25
C ALA A 133 -11.62 -12.14 -1.61
N ILE A 134 -12.67 -12.41 -2.39
CA ILE A 134 -13.89 -13.07 -1.90
C ILE A 134 -13.81 -14.60 -1.90
N ALA A 135 -12.90 -15.18 -2.69
CA ALA A 135 -12.73 -16.62 -2.76
C ALA A 135 -12.30 -17.17 -1.39
N GLU A 136 -13.10 -18.09 -0.84
CA GLU A 136 -12.86 -18.71 0.46
C GLU A 136 -11.53 -19.47 0.48
N THR A 137 -10.86 -19.49 1.64
CA THR A 137 -9.71 -20.35 1.90
C THR A 137 -10.21 -21.67 2.44
N GLU A 138 -9.99 -22.78 1.73
CA GLU A 138 -10.13 -24.11 2.30
C GLU A 138 -8.99 -24.34 3.30
N GLY A 139 -9.28 -24.27 4.54
CA GLY A 139 -8.35 -24.58 5.62
C GLY A 139 -8.78 -23.95 6.94
N PRO A 140 -8.36 -24.52 8.08
CA PRO A 140 -8.63 -23.87 9.35
C PRO A 140 -8.02 -22.47 9.28
N THR A 141 -8.87 -21.46 9.33
CA THR A 141 -8.46 -20.10 9.67
C THR A 141 -7.56 -20.23 10.88
N SER A 142 -6.28 -19.95 10.71
CA SER A 142 -5.30 -20.07 11.79
C SER A 142 -5.74 -19.14 12.91
N ALA A 143 -6.56 -19.70 13.79
CA ALA A 143 -7.12 -19.06 14.96
C ALA A 143 -6.01 -18.90 15.99
N HIS A 144 -5.11 -17.97 15.76
CA HIS A 144 -4.24 -17.42 16.79
C HIS A 144 -4.67 -15.97 17.04
N GLY A 145 -5.75 -15.83 17.74
CA GLY A 145 -6.37 -14.60 18.19
C GLY A 145 -7.90 -14.74 18.09
N MET A 146 -8.65 -14.43 19.15
CA MET A 146 -10.10 -14.37 19.06
C MET A 146 -10.45 -13.34 17.97
N PRO A 147 -11.21 -13.72 16.93
CA PRO A 147 -11.60 -12.77 15.91
C PRO A 147 -12.43 -11.68 16.58
N GLY A 148 -11.96 -10.45 16.48
CA GLY A 148 -12.75 -9.29 16.88
C GLY A 148 -14.06 -9.26 16.06
N PRO A 149 -15.06 -8.52 16.48
CA PRO A 149 -16.32 -8.45 15.75
C PRO A 149 -16.04 -7.96 14.31
N ARG A 150 -16.56 -8.69 13.31
CA ARG A 150 -16.32 -8.45 11.86
C ARG A 150 -16.50 -7.01 11.43
N TRP A 151 -17.42 -6.26 12.07
CA TRP A 151 -17.65 -4.87 11.76
C TRP A 151 -16.42 -3.98 12.03
N ARG A 152 -15.61 -4.27 13.07
CA ARG A 152 -14.38 -3.52 13.35
C ARG A 152 -13.36 -3.68 12.24
N THR A 153 -13.18 -4.91 11.74
CA THR A 153 -12.31 -5.19 10.59
C THR A 153 -12.75 -4.39 9.37
N ILE A 154 -14.07 -4.37 9.08
CA ILE A 154 -14.62 -3.61 7.94
C ILE A 154 -14.40 -2.10 8.14
N VAL A 155 -14.67 -1.56 9.33
CA VAL A 155 -14.47 -0.13 9.60
C VAL A 155 -13.00 0.27 9.44
N TYR A 156 -12.07 -0.50 10.00
CA TYR A 156 -10.64 -0.19 9.82
C TYR A 156 -10.20 -0.33 8.36
N ALA A 157 -10.71 -1.30 7.61
CA ALA A 157 -10.41 -1.46 6.19
C ALA A 157 -10.98 -0.30 5.35
N LEU A 158 -12.21 0.16 5.63
CA LEU A 158 -12.81 1.33 4.97
C LEU A 158 -12.07 2.63 5.32
N LEU A 159 -11.64 2.80 6.57
CA LEU A 159 -10.80 3.93 6.96
C LEU A 159 -9.45 3.90 6.23
N ALA A 160 -8.81 2.73 6.17
CA ALA A 160 -7.57 2.56 5.41
C ALA A 160 -7.78 2.94 3.94
N HIS A 161 -8.85 2.45 3.29
CA HIS A 161 -9.24 2.77 1.92
C HIS A 161 -9.39 4.29 1.71
N ALA A 162 -10.25 4.94 2.51
CA ALA A 162 -10.54 6.37 2.34
C ALA A 162 -9.30 7.24 2.56
N ILE A 163 -8.51 6.96 3.60
CA ILE A 163 -7.30 7.71 3.91
C ILE A 163 -6.23 7.47 2.83
N PHE A 164 -6.12 6.24 2.31
CA PHE A 164 -5.11 5.93 1.30
C PHE A 164 -5.38 6.62 -0.04
N ILE A 165 -6.64 6.83 -0.43
CA ILE A 165 -7.01 7.66 -1.60
C ILE A 165 -6.42 9.07 -1.44
N VAL A 166 -6.69 9.72 -0.30
CA VAL A 166 -6.14 11.06 -0.01
C VAL A 166 -4.62 11.04 -0.04
N THR A 167 -4.00 10.00 0.53
CA THR A 167 -2.54 9.81 0.53
C THR A 167 -1.96 9.78 -0.89
N ILE A 168 -2.54 8.96 -1.77
CA ILE A 168 -2.04 8.82 -3.15
C ILE A 168 -2.23 10.11 -3.93
N LEU A 169 -3.41 10.73 -3.90
CA LEU A 169 -3.69 11.95 -4.63
C LEU A 169 -2.81 13.13 -4.17
N THR A 170 -2.65 13.30 -2.86
CA THR A 170 -1.79 14.36 -2.31
C THR A 170 -0.31 14.08 -2.53
N GLY A 171 0.12 12.81 -2.46
CA GLY A 171 1.48 12.40 -2.71
C GLY A 171 1.90 12.54 -4.18
N GLN A 172 1.02 12.18 -5.12
CA GLN A 172 1.23 12.42 -6.55
C GLN A 172 1.33 13.92 -6.87
N LYS A 173 0.45 14.74 -6.28
CA LYS A 173 0.53 16.20 -6.40
C LYS A 173 1.84 16.75 -5.83
N ALA A 174 2.25 16.24 -4.68
CA ALA A 174 3.53 16.62 -4.07
C ALA A 174 4.72 16.27 -4.97
N ALA A 175 4.74 15.07 -5.59
CA ALA A 175 5.82 14.63 -6.47
C ALA A 175 5.98 15.49 -7.72
N VAL A 176 4.90 16.11 -8.21
CA VAL A 176 4.96 17.08 -9.31
C VAL A 176 5.59 18.40 -8.87
N LEU A 177 5.37 18.81 -7.60
CA LEU A 177 5.82 20.12 -7.08
C LEU A 177 7.23 20.09 -6.49
N PHE A 178 7.63 18.98 -5.85
CA PHE A 178 8.88 18.85 -5.09
C PHE A 178 9.88 17.89 -5.70
N ASP A 179 9.48 16.95 -6.46
CA ASP A 179 10.15 15.70 -6.82
C ASP A 179 9.71 14.52 -5.94
N GLU A 180 9.81 13.30 -6.47
CA GLU A 180 9.33 12.10 -5.78
C GLU A 180 10.07 11.79 -4.48
N LEU A 181 11.41 11.85 -4.47
CA LEU A 181 12.21 11.57 -3.28
C LEU A 181 12.00 12.61 -2.17
N GLN A 182 11.95 13.89 -2.56
CA GLN A 182 11.68 14.98 -1.62
C GLN A 182 10.28 14.86 -1.01
N SER A 183 9.28 14.53 -1.84
CA SER A 183 7.90 14.33 -1.40
C SER A 183 7.77 13.17 -0.41
N VAL A 184 8.41 12.04 -0.71
CA VAL A 184 8.42 10.87 0.18
C VAL A 184 9.16 11.20 1.48
N TRP A 185 10.28 11.92 1.42
CA TRP A 185 11.04 12.30 2.62
C TRP A 185 10.21 13.17 3.59
N ILE A 186 9.56 14.23 3.07
CA ILE A 186 8.67 15.08 3.88
C ILE A 186 7.50 14.23 4.45
N SER A 187 6.93 13.35 3.62
CA SER A 187 5.87 12.44 4.05
C SER A 187 6.34 11.51 5.18
N ARG A 188 7.56 10.97 5.11
CA ARG A 188 8.13 10.14 6.18
C ARG A 188 8.39 10.92 7.46
N LEU A 189 8.83 12.17 7.37
CA LEU A 189 8.96 13.05 8.53
C LEU A 189 7.60 13.25 9.22
N ALA A 190 6.55 13.59 8.45
CA ALA A 190 5.21 13.78 8.99
C ALA A 190 4.64 12.49 9.62
N GLY A 191 4.79 11.35 8.94
CA GLY A 191 4.38 10.04 9.46
C GLY A 191 5.13 9.66 10.73
N SER A 192 6.45 9.90 10.79
CA SER A 192 7.26 9.64 11.98
C SER A 192 6.87 10.54 13.14
N ALA A 193 6.62 11.82 12.87
CA ALA A 193 6.15 12.79 13.87
C ALA A 193 4.79 12.40 14.48
N LEU A 194 3.95 11.67 13.73
CA LEU A 194 2.70 11.13 14.22
C LEU A 194 2.90 9.82 15.00
N MET A 195 3.74 8.90 14.48
CA MET A 195 3.88 7.56 15.05
C MET A 195 4.67 7.53 16.35
N LEU A 196 5.70 8.39 16.50
CA LEU A 196 6.51 8.43 17.73
C LEU A 196 5.70 8.81 18.97
N PRO A 197 4.92 9.91 18.98
CA PRO A 197 4.04 10.21 20.11
C PRO A 197 3.01 9.12 20.38
N LEU A 198 2.48 8.48 19.34
CA LEU A 198 1.51 7.40 19.49
C LEU A 198 2.09 6.19 20.22
N LEU A 199 3.35 5.81 19.94
CA LEU A 199 4.08 4.79 20.69
C LEU A 199 4.21 5.15 22.17
N LEU A 200 4.58 6.41 22.47
CA LEU A 200 4.77 6.90 23.84
C LEU A 200 3.44 6.90 24.63
N ILE A 201 2.37 7.42 24.03
CA ILE A 201 1.02 7.47 24.62
C ILE A 201 0.50 6.05 24.93
N LYS A 202 0.72 5.11 24.01
CA LYS A 202 0.30 3.71 24.18
C LYS A 202 1.25 2.91 25.07
N ARG A 203 2.33 3.53 25.59
CA ARG A 203 3.39 2.89 26.37
C ARG A 203 3.97 1.64 25.71
N GLU A 204 3.97 1.63 24.38
CA GLU A 204 4.55 0.53 23.61
C GLU A 204 6.08 0.65 23.67
N PRO A 205 6.80 -0.47 23.90
CA PRO A 205 8.26 -0.42 23.89
C PRO A 205 8.76 0.01 22.51
N VAL A 206 9.58 1.08 22.51
CA VAL A 206 10.16 1.65 21.29
C VAL A 206 11.14 0.68 20.63
N GLN A 207 11.78 -0.18 21.45
CA GLN A 207 12.77 -1.13 20.94
C GLN A 207 12.07 -2.33 20.27
N PRO A 208 12.21 -2.51 18.94
CA PRO A 208 11.79 -3.73 18.29
C PRO A 208 12.64 -4.89 18.80
N GLN A 209 12.04 -6.06 18.99
CA GLN A 209 12.82 -7.26 19.32
C GLN A 209 13.83 -7.50 18.20
N LEU A 210 15.12 -7.67 18.54
CA LEU A 210 16.24 -7.79 17.60
C LEU A 210 15.97 -8.79 16.47
N ARG A 211 15.26 -9.86 16.75
CA ARG A 211 14.88 -10.90 15.75
C ARG A 211 14.02 -10.38 14.61
N PHE A 212 13.27 -9.29 14.80
CA PHE A 212 12.38 -8.70 13.77
C PHE A 212 13.05 -7.59 12.97
N LEU A 213 14.21 -7.07 13.43
CA LEU A 213 14.90 -5.97 12.75
C LEU A 213 15.14 -6.18 11.25
N PRO A 214 15.64 -7.36 10.79
CA PRO A 214 15.87 -7.56 9.35
C PRO A 214 14.57 -7.49 8.53
N VAL A 215 13.47 -8.06 9.07
CA VAL A 215 12.17 -8.05 8.39
C VAL A 215 11.60 -6.64 8.38
N LEU A 216 11.66 -5.90 9.49
CA LEU A 216 11.18 -4.52 9.59
C LEU A 216 11.99 -3.57 8.69
N PHE A 217 13.29 -3.76 8.58
CA PHE A 217 14.15 -3.01 7.65
C PHE A 217 13.75 -3.29 6.20
N LEU A 218 13.58 -4.57 5.82
CA LEU A 218 13.12 -4.97 4.49
C LEU A 218 11.73 -4.37 4.19
N MET A 219 10.81 -4.41 5.15
CA MET A 219 9.49 -3.79 5.01
C MET A 219 9.61 -2.28 4.78
N GLY A 220 10.49 -1.57 5.53
CA GLY A 220 10.75 -0.16 5.33
C GLY A 220 11.32 0.17 3.95
N LEU A 221 12.23 -0.67 3.44
CA LEU A 221 12.78 -0.54 2.10
C LEU A 221 11.70 -0.71 1.03
N LEU A 222 10.94 -1.80 1.10
CA LEU A 222 9.88 -2.11 0.14
C LEU A 222 8.80 -1.02 0.13
N ASP A 223 8.46 -0.50 1.30
CA ASP A 223 7.47 0.56 1.46
C ASP A 223 7.95 1.88 0.84
N VAL A 224 9.19 2.29 1.10
CA VAL A 224 9.77 3.50 0.46
C VAL A 224 9.80 3.37 -1.04
N VAL A 225 10.27 2.24 -1.57
CA VAL A 225 10.32 2.02 -3.02
C VAL A 225 8.90 2.08 -3.61
N ALA A 226 7.95 1.36 -3.02
CA ALA A 226 6.57 1.33 -3.51
C ALA A 226 5.92 2.72 -3.53
N ILE A 227 6.04 3.46 -2.43
CA ILE A 227 5.43 4.79 -2.31
C ILE A 227 6.12 5.80 -3.25
N THR A 228 7.44 5.72 -3.40
CA THR A 228 8.17 6.56 -4.37
C THR A 228 7.66 6.32 -5.79
N LEU A 229 7.48 5.05 -6.19
CA LEU A 229 6.94 4.70 -7.51
C LEU A 229 5.51 5.19 -7.71
N LEU A 230 4.65 5.05 -6.70
CA LEU A 230 3.26 5.52 -6.76
C LEU A 230 3.15 7.05 -6.79
N PHE A 231 4.00 7.76 -6.07
CA PHE A 231 4.05 9.23 -6.12
C PHE A 231 4.62 9.72 -7.44
N ALA A 232 5.70 9.08 -7.96
CA ALA A 232 6.28 9.37 -9.25
C ALA A 232 5.28 9.22 -10.41
N ALA A 233 4.28 8.35 -10.27
CA ALA A 233 3.21 8.19 -11.25
C ALA A 233 2.39 9.49 -11.45
N GLY A 234 2.37 10.40 -10.47
CA GLY A 234 1.75 11.72 -10.60
C GLY A 234 2.33 12.59 -11.72
N LYS A 235 3.55 12.27 -12.20
CA LYS A 235 4.18 12.93 -13.36
C LYS A 235 3.80 12.29 -14.71
N SER A 236 2.93 11.30 -14.73
CA SER A 236 2.44 10.66 -15.96
C SER A 236 1.08 11.23 -16.37
N ASP A 237 0.70 10.98 -17.64
CA ASP A 237 -0.58 11.46 -18.20
C ASP A 237 -1.80 10.77 -17.55
N GLN A 238 -1.63 9.56 -17.05
CA GLN A 238 -2.70 8.73 -16.44
C GLN A 238 -2.22 8.12 -15.12
N PRO A 239 -2.06 8.92 -14.05
CA PRO A 239 -1.52 8.44 -12.77
C PRO A 239 -2.40 7.39 -12.08
N GLU A 240 -3.71 7.35 -12.37
CA GLU A 240 -4.67 6.37 -11.87
C GLU A 240 -4.33 4.93 -12.29
N LEU A 241 -3.72 4.74 -13.46
CA LEU A 241 -3.32 3.41 -13.93
C LEU A 241 -2.25 2.79 -13.02
N ALA A 242 -1.38 3.58 -12.42
CA ALA A 242 -0.42 3.06 -11.44
C ALA A 242 -1.12 2.50 -10.20
N ALA A 243 -2.17 3.18 -9.71
CA ALA A 243 -2.97 2.70 -8.60
C ALA A 243 -3.71 1.40 -8.95
N VAL A 244 -4.29 1.31 -10.16
CA VAL A 244 -4.95 0.09 -10.65
C VAL A 244 -3.96 -1.08 -10.69
N CYS A 245 -2.77 -0.88 -11.28
CA CYS A 245 -1.76 -1.94 -11.36
C CYS A 245 -1.23 -2.35 -9.99
N ALA A 246 -1.16 -1.42 -9.04
CA ALA A 246 -0.73 -1.70 -7.67
C ALA A 246 -1.68 -2.67 -6.92
N THR A 247 -2.95 -2.83 -7.35
CA THR A 247 -3.86 -3.83 -6.77
C THR A 247 -3.39 -5.27 -6.96
N ALA A 248 -2.52 -5.53 -7.93
CA ALA A 248 -1.89 -6.84 -8.11
C ALA A 248 -1.07 -7.27 -6.88
N SER A 249 -0.76 -6.34 -5.95
CA SER A 249 -0.11 -6.66 -4.67
C SER A 249 -0.86 -7.72 -3.88
N GLY A 250 -2.20 -7.69 -3.85
CA GLY A 250 -3.02 -8.70 -3.19
C GLY A 250 -2.82 -10.10 -3.77
N ALA A 251 -2.75 -10.22 -5.10
CA ALA A 251 -2.47 -11.48 -5.78
C ALA A 251 -1.05 -11.98 -5.46
N ILE A 252 -0.06 -11.08 -5.44
CA ILE A 252 1.34 -11.38 -5.09
C ILE A 252 1.42 -11.88 -3.63
N THR A 253 0.76 -11.21 -2.70
CA THR A 253 0.69 -11.63 -1.28
C THR A 253 0.21 -13.08 -1.14
N ILE A 254 -0.84 -13.47 -1.91
CA ILE A 254 -1.39 -14.83 -1.87
C ILE A 254 -0.44 -15.84 -2.49
N VAL A 255 0.22 -15.49 -3.61
CA VAL A 255 1.25 -16.36 -4.22
C VAL A 255 2.39 -16.59 -3.25
N LEU A 256 2.86 -15.56 -2.56
CA LEU A 256 3.90 -15.69 -1.52
C LEU A 256 3.44 -16.56 -0.35
N ALA A 257 2.19 -16.40 0.10
CA ALA A 257 1.61 -17.27 1.13
C ALA A 257 1.57 -18.74 0.66
N ARG A 258 1.24 -19.00 -0.60
CA ARG A 258 1.30 -20.36 -1.18
C ARG A 258 2.70 -20.95 -1.17
N ILE A 259 3.71 -20.16 -1.55
CA ILE A 259 5.10 -20.63 -1.66
C ILE A 259 5.70 -20.87 -0.27
N PHE A 260 5.59 -19.89 0.63
CA PHE A 260 6.28 -19.91 1.93
C PHE A 260 5.49 -20.59 3.03
N LEU A 261 4.16 -20.45 3.06
CA LEU A 261 3.30 -21.05 4.08
C LEU A 261 2.67 -22.35 3.59
N LYS A 262 2.86 -22.74 2.32
CA LYS A 262 2.27 -23.94 1.68
C LYS A 262 0.75 -24.00 1.79
N GLU A 263 0.09 -22.85 1.86
CA GLU A 263 -1.37 -22.76 1.93
C GLU A 263 -2.00 -23.27 0.62
N LYS A 264 -3.13 -24.00 0.75
CA LYS A 264 -3.88 -24.43 -0.43
C LYS A 264 -4.64 -23.25 -1.00
N ILE A 265 -4.44 -22.96 -2.29
CA ILE A 265 -5.17 -21.92 -3.02
C ILE A 265 -6.34 -22.58 -3.74
N VAL A 266 -7.56 -22.11 -3.47
CA VAL A 266 -8.79 -22.54 -4.17
C VAL A 266 -8.71 -22.16 -5.65
N TYR A 267 -9.28 -23.00 -6.54
CA TYR A 267 -9.27 -22.77 -7.98
C TYR A 267 -9.75 -21.36 -8.39
N LEU A 268 -10.80 -20.87 -7.73
CA LEU A 268 -11.35 -19.53 -7.97
C LEU A 268 -10.31 -18.41 -7.77
N ARG A 269 -9.41 -18.53 -6.78
CA ARG A 269 -8.31 -17.58 -6.57
C ARG A 269 -7.31 -17.59 -7.71
N TRP A 270 -7.02 -18.75 -8.29
CA TRP A 270 -6.14 -18.83 -9.46
C TRP A 270 -6.73 -18.10 -10.66
N ILE A 271 -8.04 -18.19 -10.88
CA ILE A 271 -8.74 -17.40 -11.92
C ILE A 271 -8.58 -15.91 -11.64
N GLY A 272 -8.82 -15.46 -10.41
CA GLY A 272 -8.66 -14.06 -10.03
C GLY A 272 -7.22 -13.56 -10.19
N ILE A 273 -6.22 -14.34 -9.76
CA ILE A 273 -4.80 -14.04 -9.96
C ILE A 273 -4.47 -13.89 -11.45
N ALA A 274 -4.87 -14.87 -12.27
CA ALA A 274 -4.62 -14.83 -13.71
C ALA A 274 -5.29 -13.62 -14.37
N LEU A 275 -6.52 -13.31 -14.02
CA LEU A 275 -7.27 -12.17 -14.55
C LEU A 275 -6.60 -10.84 -14.16
N THR A 276 -6.13 -10.70 -12.92
CA THR A 276 -5.38 -9.52 -12.46
C THR A 276 -4.10 -9.32 -13.27
N PHE A 277 -3.24 -10.36 -13.38
CA PHE A 277 -1.98 -10.23 -14.10
C PHE A 277 -2.15 -10.04 -15.60
N LEU A 278 -3.11 -10.72 -16.23
CA LEU A 278 -3.43 -10.52 -17.65
C LEU A 278 -3.98 -9.12 -17.90
N GLY A 279 -4.83 -8.60 -17.01
CA GLY A 279 -5.33 -7.24 -17.09
C GLY A 279 -4.22 -6.19 -17.00
N VAL A 280 -3.28 -6.35 -16.05
CA VAL A 280 -2.10 -5.47 -15.92
C VAL A 280 -1.21 -5.56 -17.16
N ALA A 281 -0.94 -6.76 -17.67
CA ALA A 281 -0.15 -6.95 -18.88
C ALA A 281 -0.82 -6.31 -20.11
N ALA A 282 -2.14 -6.46 -20.24
CA ALA A 282 -2.91 -5.85 -21.33
C ALA A 282 -2.90 -4.31 -21.24
N LEU A 283 -3.05 -3.73 -20.02
CA LEU A 283 -2.91 -2.28 -19.82
C LEU A 283 -1.54 -1.75 -20.24
N SER A 284 -0.47 -2.54 -20.05
CA SER A 284 0.87 -2.12 -20.46
C SER A 284 1.07 -2.06 -21.98
N ALA A 285 0.25 -2.80 -22.74
CA ALA A 285 0.31 -2.88 -24.19
C ALA A 285 -0.54 -1.79 -24.90
N VAL A 286 -1.46 -1.17 -24.19
CA VAL A 286 -2.32 -0.10 -24.72
C VAL A 286 -1.65 1.26 -24.48
N LYS A 287 -1.38 1.97 -25.57
CA LYS A 287 -0.85 3.33 -25.53
C LYS A 287 -1.98 4.34 -25.52
#